data_a69d72d06dcf8e377fd7f48bc12eafe8
#
_entry.id   a69d72d06dcf8e377fd7f48bc12eafe8
#
_cell.length_a   1.000
_cell.length_b   1.000
_cell.length_c   1.000
_cell.angle_alpha   90.00
_cell.angle_beta   90.00
_cell.angle_gamma   90.00
#
_symmetry.space_group_name_H-M   'P 1'
#
loop_
_entity.id
_entity.type
_entity.pdbx_description
1 polymer ?
#
loop_
_entity_poly.entity_id
_entity_poly.type
_entity_poly.pdbx_seq_one_letter_code
_entity_poly.pdbx_strand_id
1 'polypeptide(L)'
;ARMKACKFGVIFFGMGVTMTRGKHANSEALLALTRDMNAYTRFVAKPNRGHGNVTGADNVVAWRTGYPFGVNHSRGYPRFNPGEYTTSDTLANGEADAAMTIACDPMANFSQPARQHLASIPYIALDTKETPTTRAAAVAFTVATYGINTGGTVYRMDDVPIPLRPAFESPHPSDFEVLTQIEARVKKIVGITS
;
A
#
# COMPACT_ATOMS: atom_id res chain seq x y z
N ALA A 1 -19.40 -25.73 -18.65
CA ALA A 1 -18.74 -26.94 -19.10
C ALA A 1 -17.23 -26.83 -19.09
N ARG A 2 -16.59 -25.89 -19.83
CA ARG A 2 -15.12 -25.76 -19.96
C ARG A 2 -14.40 -25.59 -18.62
N MET A 3 -14.90 -24.75 -17.71
CA MET A 3 -14.29 -24.53 -16.39
C MET A 3 -14.27 -25.81 -15.55
N LYS A 4 -15.33 -26.62 -15.61
CA LYS A 4 -15.40 -27.90 -14.85
C LYS A 4 -14.49 -28.97 -15.42
N ALA A 5 -14.14 -28.90 -16.69
CA ALA A 5 -13.32 -29.91 -17.40
C ALA A 5 -11.84 -29.53 -17.46
N CYS A 6 -11.41 -28.40 -16.93
CA CYS A 6 -9.99 -28.03 -16.93
C CYS A 6 -9.21 -28.83 -15.87
N LYS A 7 -7.91 -29.00 -16.09
CA LYS A 7 -7.01 -29.68 -15.12
C LYS A 7 -6.69 -28.78 -13.93
N PHE A 8 -6.64 -27.48 -14.16
CA PHE A 8 -6.37 -26.47 -13.16
C PHE A 8 -6.94 -25.13 -13.64
N GLY A 9 -7.73 -24.46 -12.82
CA GLY A 9 -8.35 -23.21 -13.15
C GLY A 9 -7.82 -22.05 -12.30
N VAL A 10 -7.67 -20.88 -12.93
CA VAL A 10 -7.29 -19.64 -12.24
C VAL A 10 -8.22 -18.53 -12.67
N ILE A 11 -8.79 -17.81 -11.71
CA ILE A 11 -9.50 -16.55 -11.94
C ILE A 11 -8.59 -15.42 -11.55
N PHE A 12 -8.12 -14.64 -12.52
CA PHE A 12 -7.45 -13.37 -12.25
C PHE A 12 -8.49 -12.26 -12.14
N PHE A 13 -8.39 -11.46 -11.10
CA PHE A 13 -9.28 -10.33 -10.90
C PHE A 13 -8.52 -9.11 -10.35
N GLY A 14 -9.03 -7.92 -10.63
CA GLY A 14 -8.46 -6.67 -10.15
C GLY A 14 -9.46 -5.90 -9.29
N MET A 15 -9.08 -4.72 -8.85
CA MET A 15 -9.91 -3.84 -8.01
C MET A 15 -11.25 -3.45 -8.64
N GLY A 16 -11.36 -3.50 -9.97
CA GLY A 16 -12.62 -3.24 -10.69
C GLY A 16 -13.80 -4.09 -10.21
N VAL A 17 -13.53 -5.28 -9.67
CA VAL A 17 -14.57 -6.14 -9.06
C VAL A 17 -15.28 -5.43 -7.89
N THR A 18 -14.53 -4.73 -7.04
CA THR A 18 -15.06 -4.03 -5.86
C THR A 18 -15.40 -2.57 -6.10
N MET A 19 -14.89 -1.97 -7.17
CA MET A 19 -15.13 -0.56 -7.53
C MET A 19 -16.44 -0.35 -8.32
N THR A 20 -17.16 -1.42 -8.65
CA THR A 20 -18.46 -1.38 -9.32
C THR A 20 -19.62 -1.43 -8.33
N ARG A 21 -20.85 -1.25 -8.83
CA ARG A 21 -22.07 -1.14 -8.00
C ARG A 21 -22.25 -2.27 -6.98
N GLY A 22 -21.79 -3.49 -7.26
CA GLY A 22 -21.90 -4.65 -6.37
C GLY A 22 -20.88 -4.68 -5.23
N LYS A 23 -19.81 -3.87 -5.30
CA LYS A 23 -18.75 -3.74 -4.25
C LYS A 23 -18.32 -5.12 -3.71
N HIS A 24 -18.41 -5.31 -2.38
CA HIS A 24 -18.02 -6.55 -1.70
C HIS A 24 -18.82 -7.79 -2.17
N ALA A 25 -20.09 -7.64 -2.56
CA ALA A 25 -20.89 -8.75 -3.05
C ALA A 25 -20.32 -9.37 -4.35
N ASN A 26 -19.68 -8.56 -5.19
CA ASN A 26 -18.98 -9.07 -6.38
C ASN A 26 -17.77 -9.93 -6.00
N SER A 27 -17.01 -9.51 -5.00
CA SER A 27 -15.88 -10.30 -4.50
C SER A 27 -16.36 -11.60 -3.86
N GLU A 28 -17.43 -11.55 -3.07
CA GLU A 28 -18.06 -12.73 -2.49
C GLU A 28 -18.50 -13.72 -3.57
N ALA A 29 -19.22 -13.26 -4.59
CA ALA A 29 -19.65 -14.09 -5.71
C ALA A 29 -18.49 -14.74 -6.46
N LEU A 30 -17.38 -14.00 -6.66
CA LEU A 30 -16.17 -14.52 -7.30
C LEU A 30 -15.50 -15.60 -6.45
N LEU A 31 -15.38 -15.39 -5.15
CA LEU A 31 -14.79 -16.35 -4.22
C LEU A 31 -15.70 -17.58 -4.06
N ALA A 32 -17.03 -17.41 -4.02
CA ALA A 32 -17.99 -18.49 -4.02
C ALA A 32 -17.88 -19.34 -5.28
N LEU A 33 -17.81 -18.70 -6.47
CA LEU A 33 -17.55 -19.43 -7.72
C LEU A 33 -16.25 -20.24 -7.66
N THR A 34 -15.17 -19.64 -7.16
CA THR A 34 -13.88 -20.33 -6.99
C THR A 34 -14.02 -21.54 -6.08
N ARG A 35 -14.69 -21.39 -4.94
CA ARG A 35 -15.00 -22.47 -4.01
C ARG A 35 -15.78 -23.60 -4.69
N ASP A 36 -16.86 -23.27 -5.38
CA ASP A 36 -17.75 -24.25 -6.01
C ASP A 36 -17.06 -24.99 -7.15
N MET A 37 -16.13 -24.34 -7.86
CA MET A 37 -15.33 -24.99 -8.90
C MET A 37 -14.34 -26.01 -8.33
N ASN A 38 -13.90 -25.90 -7.09
CA ASN A 38 -13.06 -26.87 -6.43
C ASN A 38 -13.74 -28.24 -6.17
N ALA A 39 -15.07 -28.31 -6.33
CA ALA A 39 -15.78 -29.60 -6.34
C ALA A 39 -15.48 -30.43 -7.61
N TYR A 40 -14.92 -29.83 -8.65
CA TYR A 40 -14.69 -30.48 -9.95
C TYR A 40 -13.20 -30.58 -10.31
N THR A 41 -12.46 -29.54 -10.00
CA THR A 41 -11.02 -29.43 -10.31
C THR A 41 -10.38 -28.43 -9.37
N ARG A 42 -9.05 -28.45 -9.25
CA ARG A 42 -8.33 -27.45 -8.50
C ARG A 42 -8.51 -26.08 -9.13
N PHE A 43 -9.08 -25.14 -8.37
CA PHE A 43 -9.40 -23.81 -8.82
C PHE A 43 -8.94 -22.76 -7.81
N VAL A 44 -8.33 -21.66 -8.26
CA VAL A 44 -7.85 -20.59 -7.39
C VAL A 44 -8.28 -19.22 -7.92
N ALA A 45 -8.48 -18.26 -7.02
CA ALA A 45 -8.67 -16.87 -7.33
C ALA A 45 -7.38 -16.10 -7.01
N LYS A 46 -6.92 -15.25 -7.93
CA LYS A 46 -5.69 -14.47 -7.82
C LYS A 46 -5.97 -12.99 -8.04
N PRO A 47 -5.85 -12.16 -7.00
CA PRO A 47 -5.99 -10.72 -7.17
C PRO A 47 -4.76 -10.16 -7.91
N ASN A 48 -5.01 -9.36 -8.94
CA ASN A 48 -4.00 -8.52 -9.59
C ASN A 48 -3.99 -7.16 -8.89
N ARG A 49 -3.02 -6.94 -8.04
CA ARG A 49 -2.84 -5.66 -7.34
C ARG A 49 -2.12 -4.65 -8.23
N GLY A 50 -2.52 -3.40 -8.14
CA GLY A 50 -1.79 -2.29 -8.75
C GLY A 50 -0.55 -1.91 -7.92
N HIS A 51 0.34 -1.14 -8.51
CA HIS A 51 1.60 -0.68 -7.90
C HIS A 51 2.57 -1.82 -7.57
N GLY A 52 3.69 -1.50 -6.94
CA GLY A 52 4.70 -2.48 -6.59
C GLY A 52 4.61 -2.95 -5.14
N ASN A 53 4.77 -4.24 -4.93
CA ASN A 53 4.90 -4.88 -3.61
C ASN A 53 3.78 -4.55 -2.59
N VAL A 54 2.55 -4.31 -3.04
CA VAL A 54 1.41 -4.05 -2.15
C VAL A 54 1.18 -5.23 -1.21
N THR A 55 1.30 -6.46 -1.70
CA THR A 55 1.21 -7.68 -0.87
C THR A 55 2.25 -7.67 0.25
N GLY A 56 3.50 -7.29 -0.04
CA GLY A 56 4.53 -7.19 0.99
C GLY A 56 4.24 -6.12 2.03
N ALA A 57 3.75 -4.96 1.62
CA ALA A 57 3.35 -3.90 2.54
C ALA A 57 2.18 -4.34 3.44
N ASP A 58 1.13 -4.95 2.86
CA ASP A 58 0.00 -5.47 3.63
C ASP A 58 0.44 -6.54 4.64
N ASN A 59 1.33 -7.45 4.25
CA ASN A 59 1.86 -8.48 5.12
C ASN A 59 2.64 -7.87 6.30
N VAL A 60 3.54 -6.92 6.04
CA VAL A 60 4.29 -6.24 7.11
C VAL A 60 3.35 -5.54 8.09
N VAL A 61 2.37 -4.80 7.60
CA VAL A 61 1.39 -4.14 8.47
C VAL A 61 0.57 -5.18 9.24
N ALA A 62 0.15 -6.27 8.58
CA ALA A 62 -0.66 -7.31 9.20
C ALA A 62 0.05 -8.03 10.35
N TRP A 63 1.30 -8.44 10.18
CA TRP A 63 2.00 -9.11 11.30
C TRP A 63 2.47 -8.16 12.41
N ARG A 64 2.52 -6.85 12.14
CA ARG A 64 2.84 -5.83 13.16
C ARG A 64 1.62 -5.37 13.94
N THR A 65 0.43 -5.37 13.33
CA THR A 65 -0.77 -4.74 13.89
C THR A 65 -1.99 -5.65 13.97
N GLY A 66 -1.99 -6.78 13.27
CA GLY A 66 -3.15 -7.65 13.06
C GLY A 66 -4.05 -7.24 11.89
N TYR A 67 -3.74 -6.13 11.20
CA TYR A 67 -4.57 -5.57 10.12
C TYR A 67 -3.74 -5.23 8.89
N PRO A 68 -4.28 -5.37 7.65
CA PRO A 68 -3.48 -5.27 6.44
C PRO A 68 -3.12 -3.83 6.03
N PHE A 69 -3.96 -2.84 6.30
CA PHE A 69 -3.79 -1.42 5.95
C PHE A 69 -4.82 -0.55 6.67
N GLY A 70 -4.74 0.79 6.50
CA GLY A 70 -5.73 1.71 7.08
C GLY A 70 -5.81 1.60 8.60
N VAL A 71 -4.66 1.48 9.27
CA VAL A 71 -4.56 1.27 10.71
C VAL A 71 -4.41 2.59 11.43
N ASN A 72 -5.29 2.85 12.39
CA ASN A 72 -5.25 4.04 13.23
C ASN A 72 -4.60 3.71 14.59
N HIS A 73 -3.53 4.43 14.93
CA HIS A 73 -2.77 4.29 16.19
C HIS A 73 -2.99 5.44 17.18
N SER A 74 -3.90 6.37 16.93
CA SER A 74 -4.08 7.58 17.75
C SER A 74 -4.38 7.33 19.23
N ARG A 75 -4.81 6.11 19.59
CA ARG A 75 -5.06 5.71 20.99
C ARG A 75 -3.95 4.83 21.59
N GLY A 76 -2.79 4.72 20.92
CA GLY A 76 -1.68 3.89 21.40
C GLY A 76 -1.80 2.39 21.07
N TYR A 77 -2.87 1.96 20.40
CA TYR A 77 -3.06 0.58 19.93
C TYR A 77 -3.67 0.59 18.52
N PRO A 78 -3.45 -0.47 17.73
CA PRO A 78 -3.97 -0.53 16.36
C PRO A 78 -5.49 -0.68 16.35
N ARG A 79 -6.18 0.11 15.54
CA ARG A 79 -7.61 0.04 15.24
C ARG A 79 -7.79 0.00 13.73
N PHE A 80 -8.75 -0.77 13.28
CA PHE A 80 -9.02 -0.97 11.86
C PHE A 80 -10.52 -0.86 11.57
N ASN A 81 -10.88 0.05 10.69
CA ASN A 81 -12.23 0.17 10.16
C ASN A 81 -12.15 0.82 8.77
N PRO A 82 -12.27 0.03 7.67
CA PRO A 82 -12.34 0.59 6.31
C PRO A 82 -13.53 1.55 6.18
N GLY A 83 -13.29 2.73 5.56
CA GLY A 83 -14.28 3.81 5.47
C GLY A 83 -14.25 4.80 6.64
N GLU A 84 -13.37 4.56 7.64
CA GLU A 84 -13.15 5.49 8.76
C GLU A 84 -11.67 5.82 8.92
N TYR A 85 -10.79 4.81 8.91
CA TYR A 85 -9.37 4.96 9.23
C TYR A 85 -8.44 4.90 8.02
N THR A 86 -8.98 4.84 6.81
CA THR A 86 -8.10 4.94 5.63
C THR A 86 -7.51 6.34 5.51
N THR A 87 -6.33 6.46 4.93
CA THR A 87 -5.68 7.76 4.77
C THR A 87 -6.55 8.76 4.01
N SER A 88 -7.29 8.30 2.99
CA SER A 88 -8.20 9.17 2.23
C SER A 88 -9.38 9.66 3.07
N ASP A 89 -9.92 8.83 3.96
CA ASP A 89 -11.02 9.21 4.86
C ASP A 89 -10.52 10.20 5.93
N THR A 90 -9.42 9.88 6.61
CA THR A 90 -8.77 10.73 7.61
C THR A 90 -8.45 12.13 7.04
N LEU A 91 -7.90 12.20 5.83
CA LEU A 91 -7.62 13.46 5.17
C LEU A 91 -8.91 14.18 4.75
N ALA A 92 -9.91 13.47 4.20
CA ALA A 92 -11.17 14.08 3.78
C ALA A 92 -11.97 14.66 4.96
N ASN A 93 -11.83 14.06 6.15
CA ASN A 93 -12.46 14.51 7.38
C ASN A 93 -11.66 15.60 8.11
N GLY A 94 -10.46 15.97 7.65
CA GLY A 94 -9.63 16.99 8.29
C GLY A 94 -9.01 16.54 9.63
N GLU A 95 -8.79 15.26 9.83
CA GLU A 95 -8.33 14.68 11.11
C GLU A 95 -6.79 14.66 11.24
N ALA A 96 -6.05 14.93 10.17
CA ALA A 96 -4.59 14.94 10.17
C ALA A 96 -4.05 16.37 10.25
N ASP A 97 -3.04 16.62 11.08
CA ASP A 97 -2.31 17.89 11.20
C ASP A 97 -0.94 17.88 10.51
N ALA A 98 -0.46 16.72 10.12
CA ALA A 98 0.72 16.49 9.30
C ALA A 98 0.61 15.17 8.53
N ALA A 99 1.40 15.00 7.46
CA ALA A 99 1.40 13.76 6.69
C ALA A 99 2.81 13.37 6.20
N MET A 100 2.96 12.10 5.85
CA MET A 100 4.10 11.59 5.10
C MET A 100 3.57 10.70 3.96
N THR A 101 4.04 10.94 2.75
CA THR A 101 3.71 10.14 1.57
C THR A 101 4.94 9.41 1.07
N ILE A 102 4.81 8.11 0.77
CA ILE A 102 5.91 7.28 0.30
C ILE A 102 5.46 6.53 -0.94
N ALA A 103 6.12 6.79 -2.08
CA ALA A 103 5.85 6.15 -3.37
C ALA A 103 4.36 6.21 -3.78
N CYS A 104 3.70 7.31 -3.51
CA CYS A 104 2.29 7.51 -3.88
C CYS A 104 2.00 8.99 -4.21
N ASP A 105 0.97 9.22 -5.01
CA ASP A 105 0.57 10.55 -5.45
C ASP A 105 -0.87 10.90 -5.03
N PRO A 106 -1.12 11.19 -3.74
CA PRO A 106 -2.43 11.58 -3.23
C PRO A 106 -3.01 12.83 -3.93
N MET A 107 -2.17 13.80 -4.30
CA MET A 107 -2.62 15.01 -4.99
C MET A 107 -3.22 14.73 -6.36
N ALA A 108 -2.82 13.63 -7.03
CA ALA A 108 -3.41 13.20 -8.29
C ALA A 108 -4.60 12.24 -8.09
N ASN A 109 -4.61 11.43 -7.04
CA ASN A 109 -5.46 10.24 -6.96
C ASN A 109 -6.55 10.28 -5.88
N PHE A 110 -6.44 11.13 -4.86
CA PHE A 110 -7.41 11.19 -3.76
C PHE A 110 -8.61 12.09 -4.12
N SER A 111 -9.68 11.99 -3.32
CA SER A 111 -10.86 12.83 -3.43
C SER A 111 -10.52 14.32 -3.25
N GLN A 112 -11.34 15.20 -3.79
CA GLN A 112 -11.12 16.64 -3.67
C GLN A 112 -11.00 17.12 -2.22
N PRO A 113 -11.86 16.71 -1.26
CA PRO A 113 -11.71 17.12 0.14
C PRO A 113 -10.37 16.66 0.74
N ALA A 114 -9.96 15.41 0.49
CA ALA A 114 -8.67 14.89 0.99
C ALA A 114 -7.47 15.66 0.44
N ARG A 115 -7.48 16.01 -0.85
CA ARG A 115 -6.43 16.83 -1.49
C ARG A 115 -6.38 18.24 -0.93
N GLN A 116 -7.53 18.85 -0.72
CA GLN A 116 -7.62 20.20 -0.15
C GLN A 116 -7.06 20.23 1.27
N HIS A 117 -7.41 19.24 2.09
CA HIS A 117 -6.85 19.14 3.43
C HIS A 117 -5.35 18.86 3.43
N LEU A 118 -4.88 17.90 2.62
CA LEU A 118 -3.45 17.63 2.47
C LEU A 118 -2.65 18.87 2.07
N ALA A 119 -3.19 19.70 1.18
CA ALA A 119 -2.55 20.94 0.75
C ALA A 119 -2.51 22.02 1.86
N SER A 120 -3.31 21.89 2.90
CA SER A 120 -3.38 22.85 4.02
C SER A 120 -2.50 22.49 5.21
N ILE A 121 -1.94 21.29 5.24
CA ILE A 121 -1.09 20.80 6.32
C ILE A 121 0.36 20.57 5.84
N PRO A 122 1.36 20.62 6.73
CA PRO A 122 2.72 20.27 6.35
C PRO A 122 2.84 18.77 6.08
N TYR A 123 3.55 18.39 5.00
CA TYR A 123 3.84 16.99 4.77
C TYR A 123 5.20 16.76 4.11
N ILE A 124 5.74 15.55 4.32
CA ILE A 124 6.97 15.06 3.71
C ILE A 124 6.59 14.09 2.59
N ALA A 125 7.25 14.16 1.44
CA ALA A 125 7.07 13.24 0.33
C ALA A 125 8.38 12.52 -0.04
N LEU A 126 8.32 11.21 -0.18
CA LEU A 126 9.38 10.38 -0.72
C LEU A 126 8.87 9.76 -2.02
N ASP A 127 9.54 10.03 -3.14
CA ASP A 127 9.19 9.41 -4.42
C ASP A 127 10.44 9.30 -5.31
N THR A 128 10.38 8.43 -6.30
CA THR A 128 11.46 8.21 -7.28
C THR A 128 11.52 9.29 -8.35
N LYS A 129 10.47 10.11 -8.44
CA LYS A 129 10.32 11.18 -9.45
C LYS A 129 9.49 12.33 -8.92
N GLU A 130 9.54 13.43 -9.63
CA GLU A 130 8.66 14.56 -9.35
C GLU A 130 7.20 14.24 -9.72
N THR A 131 6.29 14.52 -8.78
CA THR A 131 4.83 14.34 -8.90
C THR A 131 4.10 15.59 -8.39
N PRO A 132 2.80 15.77 -8.66
CA PRO A 132 2.01 16.82 -8.00
C PRO A 132 2.16 16.82 -6.48
N THR A 133 2.24 15.64 -5.85
CA THR A 133 2.42 15.51 -4.40
C THR A 133 3.80 16.01 -3.96
N THR A 134 4.89 15.59 -4.61
CA THR A 134 6.24 16.03 -4.22
C THR A 134 6.44 17.52 -4.42
N ARG A 135 5.83 18.12 -5.46
CA ARG A 135 5.90 19.57 -5.70
C ARG A 135 5.22 20.41 -4.64
N ALA A 136 4.14 19.92 -4.07
CA ALA A 136 3.37 20.62 -3.04
C ALA A 136 3.84 20.31 -1.62
N ALA A 137 4.74 19.34 -1.43
CA ALA A 137 5.26 18.94 -0.12
C ALA A 137 6.13 20.03 0.52
N ALA A 138 6.07 20.14 1.85
CA ALA A 138 6.98 21.01 2.60
C ALA A 138 8.45 20.54 2.47
N VAL A 139 8.66 19.21 2.40
CA VAL A 139 9.96 18.59 2.14
C VAL A 139 9.75 17.40 1.20
N ALA A 140 10.53 17.32 0.13
CA ALA A 140 10.51 16.19 -0.79
C ALA A 140 11.89 15.54 -0.89
N PHE A 141 11.93 14.22 -0.83
CA PHE A 141 13.13 13.43 -1.07
C PHE A 141 12.96 12.63 -2.36
N THR A 142 13.93 12.78 -3.28
CA THR A 142 14.07 11.84 -4.39
C THR A 142 14.79 10.59 -3.87
N VAL A 143 14.17 9.42 -4.05
CA VAL A 143 14.69 8.16 -3.54
C VAL A 143 14.98 7.16 -4.66
N ALA A 144 15.84 6.19 -4.36
CA ALA A 144 16.16 5.12 -5.27
C ALA A 144 14.96 4.18 -5.51
N THR A 145 14.84 3.66 -6.73
CA THR A 145 13.75 2.74 -7.08
C THR A 145 14.06 1.33 -6.59
N TYR A 146 13.19 0.77 -5.73
CA TYR A 146 13.32 -0.62 -5.29
C TYR A 146 13.24 -1.61 -6.47
N GLY A 147 14.00 -2.69 -6.39
CA GLY A 147 14.10 -3.69 -7.46
C GLY A 147 14.88 -3.25 -8.70
N ILE A 148 15.23 -1.96 -8.80
CA ILE A 148 16.12 -1.44 -9.83
C ILE A 148 17.43 -0.96 -9.21
N ASN A 149 17.35 -0.06 -8.23
CA ASN A 149 18.52 0.56 -7.61
C ASN A 149 18.79 0.06 -6.20
N THR A 150 17.78 -0.49 -5.53
CA THR A 150 17.91 -1.01 -4.16
C THR A 150 17.42 -2.44 -4.08
N GLY A 151 18.03 -3.22 -3.20
CA GLY A 151 17.56 -4.55 -2.85
C GLY A 151 16.39 -4.52 -1.88
N GLY A 152 15.93 -5.68 -1.49
CA GLY A 152 14.83 -5.86 -0.54
C GLY A 152 14.10 -7.17 -0.75
N THR A 153 12.89 -7.25 -0.24
CA THR A 153 12.01 -8.41 -0.45
C THR A 153 10.72 -7.97 -1.11
N VAL A 154 10.37 -8.58 -2.24
CA VAL A 154 9.06 -8.42 -2.85
C VAL A 154 8.23 -9.67 -2.62
N TYR A 155 6.94 -9.48 -2.35
CA TYR A 155 6.02 -10.61 -2.26
C TYR A 155 5.27 -10.78 -3.56
N ARG A 156 5.38 -11.95 -4.14
CA ARG A 156 4.54 -12.39 -5.24
C ARG A 156 3.07 -12.42 -4.78
N MET A 157 2.12 -12.31 -5.70
CA MET A 157 0.67 -12.28 -5.37
C MET A 157 0.15 -13.58 -4.71
N ASP A 158 0.95 -14.61 -4.61
CA ASP A 158 0.69 -15.86 -3.87
C ASP A 158 1.50 -15.96 -2.58
N ASP A 159 1.92 -14.82 -2.04
CA ASP A 159 2.66 -14.65 -0.78
C ASP A 159 4.05 -15.30 -0.72
N VAL A 160 4.63 -15.64 -1.87
CA VAL A 160 6.01 -16.12 -1.93
C VAL A 160 6.98 -14.94 -1.86
N PRO A 161 7.84 -14.85 -0.82
CA PRO A 161 8.86 -13.81 -0.73
C PRO A 161 9.98 -14.06 -1.75
N ILE A 162 10.36 -13.04 -2.49
CA ILE A 162 11.43 -13.08 -3.49
C ILE A 162 12.43 -11.98 -3.16
N PRO A 163 13.72 -12.31 -2.97
CA PRO A 163 14.76 -11.30 -2.77
C PRO A 163 14.99 -10.50 -4.05
N LEU A 164 15.01 -9.19 -3.92
CA LEU A 164 15.39 -8.27 -4.98
C LEU A 164 16.89 -7.95 -4.87
N ARG A 165 17.55 -7.91 -6.03
CA ARG A 165 18.93 -7.46 -6.16
C ARG A 165 18.97 -6.17 -6.98
N PRO A 166 19.74 -5.15 -6.59
CA PRO A 166 19.89 -3.96 -7.39
C PRO A 166 20.54 -4.33 -8.75
N ALA A 167 19.99 -3.77 -9.83
CA ALA A 167 20.52 -3.92 -11.17
C ALA A 167 21.50 -2.79 -11.52
N PHE A 168 21.27 -1.61 -10.96
CA PHE A 168 22.08 -0.41 -11.18
C PHE A 168 22.21 0.35 -9.86
N GLU A 169 23.33 1.07 -9.69
CA GLU A 169 23.51 2.01 -8.59
C GLU A 169 22.61 3.24 -8.77
N SER A 170 22.26 3.88 -7.65
CA SER A 170 21.51 5.13 -7.63
C SER A 170 22.33 6.22 -6.94
N PRO A 171 22.31 7.46 -7.42
CA PRO A 171 22.86 8.60 -6.67
C PRO A 171 21.93 9.01 -5.51
N HIS A 172 20.72 8.46 -5.43
CA HIS A 172 19.74 8.79 -4.41
C HIS A 172 19.70 7.71 -3.32
N PRO A 173 19.42 8.09 -2.07
CA PRO A 173 19.24 7.13 -0.98
C PRO A 173 17.99 6.27 -1.21
N SER A 174 17.93 5.12 -0.57
CA SER A 174 16.71 4.31 -0.49
C SER A 174 15.69 4.92 0.49
N ASP A 175 14.41 4.55 0.34
CA ASP A 175 13.36 4.89 1.33
C ASP A 175 13.78 4.49 2.74
N PHE A 176 14.37 3.29 2.87
CA PHE A 176 14.84 2.76 4.15
C PHE A 176 15.88 3.66 4.80
N GLU A 177 16.87 4.13 4.04
CA GLU A 177 17.91 5.02 4.56
C GLU A 177 17.34 6.37 5.00
N VAL A 178 16.46 6.97 4.20
CA VAL A 178 15.80 8.24 4.55
C VAL A 178 14.95 8.08 5.81
N LEU A 179 14.11 7.04 5.87
CA LEU A 179 13.25 6.80 7.03
C LEU A 179 14.04 6.49 8.30
N THR A 180 15.12 5.71 8.19
CA THR A 180 16.01 5.44 9.32
C THR A 180 16.67 6.72 9.88
N GLN A 181 17.10 7.62 8.99
CA GLN A 181 17.65 8.91 9.41
C GLN A 181 16.60 9.82 10.04
N ILE A 182 15.37 9.85 9.49
CA ILE A 182 14.25 10.60 10.09
C ILE A 182 13.96 10.05 11.49
N GLU A 183 13.83 8.73 11.63
CA GLU A 183 13.59 8.09 12.94
C GLU A 183 14.68 8.44 13.97
N ALA A 184 15.94 8.33 13.59
CA ALA A 184 17.06 8.67 14.48
C ALA A 184 17.02 10.14 14.93
N ARG A 185 16.65 11.06 14.04
CA ARG A 185 16.51 12.48 14.38
C ARG A 185 15.32 12.72 15.30
N VAL A 186 14.17 12.12 15.03
CA VAL A 186 12.97 12.21 15.89
C VAL A 186 13.29 11.69 17.28
N LYS A 187 13.88 10.49 17.43
CA LYS A 187 14.29 9.93 18.71
C LYS A 187 15.17 10.90 19.50
N LYS A 188 16.15 11.53 18.82
CA LYS A 188 17.03 12.53 19.46
C LYS A 188 16.26 13.76 19.94
N ILE A 189 15.29 14.25 19.15
CA ILE A 189 14.51 15.44 19.50
C ILE A 189 13.58 15.19 20.69
N VAL A 190 12.93 14.00 20.72
CA VAL A 190 11.99 13.64 21.79
C VAL A 190 12.66 12.99 23.01
N GLY A 191 14.01 12.86 23.01
CA GLY A 191 14.76 12.34 24.15
C GLY A 191 14.59 10.83 24.38
N ILE A 192 14.19 10.06 23.36
CA ILE A 192 14.12 8.59 23.44
C ILE A 192 15.51 8.04 23.14
N THR A 193 16.21 7.54 24.16
CA THR A 193 17.41 6.72 23.97
C THR A 193 16.99 5.30 23.63
N SER A 194 17.50 4.76 22.51
CA SER A 194 17.30 3.38 22.05
C SER A 194 17.94 2.37 23.01
#